data_ac856043dd0a885cb2b213fe98c4476e
#
_entry.id   ac856043dd0a885cb2b213fe98c4476e
#
_cell.length_a   1.000
_cell.length_b   1.000
_cell.length_c   1.000
_cell.angle_alpha   90.00
_cell.angle_beta   90.00
_cell.angle_gamma   90.00
#
_symmetry.space_group_name_H-M   'P 1'
#
loop_
_entity.id
_entity.type
_entity.pdbx_description
1 polymer ?
#
loop_
_entity_poly.entity_id
_entity_poly.type
_entity_poly.pdbx_seq_one_letter_code
_entity_poly.pdbx_strand_id
1 'polypeptide(L)'
;MDWVLIGGRIRKQREFLGLTREQFAEKLDITPKFCSDIELGIKGMSVPTLCRIADTLSLSTDYILFGKSTKKDQSKGLETIAPMLESLTSGQLPYIEAVLKTVIQAMNHKEDIGK
;
A
#
# COMPACT_ATOMS: atom_id res chain seq x y z
N MET A 1 -3.40 13.67 16.28
CA MET A 1 -3.13 12.70 15.21
C MET A 1 -1.62 12.52 15.09
N ASP A 2 -1.16 11.29 15.03
CA ASP A 2 0.29 11.03 15.01
C ASP A 2 0.81 10.99 13.55
N TRP A 3 1.30 12.12 13.08
CA TRP A 3 1.78 12.25 11.71
C TRP A 3 3.03 11.42 11.43
N VAL A 4 3.86 11.15 12.44
CA VAL A 4 5.05 10.32 12.29
C VAL A 4 4.67 8.88 11.97
N LEU A 5 3.70 8.34 12.69
CA LEU A 5 3.21 6.98 12.44
C LEU A 5 2.50 6.89 11.09
N ILE A 6 1.70 7.90 10.74
CA ILE A 6 1.02 7.98 9.45
C ILE A 6 2.04 7.99 8.32
N GLY A 7 3.02 8.86 8.40
CA GLY A 7 4.08 8.95 7.40
C GLY A 7 4.90 7.68 7.29
N GLY A 8 5.14 7.01 8.41
CA GLY A 8 5.85 5.74 8.44
C GLY A 8 5.12 4.63 7.72
N ARG A 9 3.79 4.57 7.87
CA ARG A 9 2.95 3.58 7.15
C ARG A 9 2.98 3.83 5.65
N ILE A 10 2.93 5.09 5.25
CA ILE A 10 3.00 5.50 3.84
C ILE A 10 4.36 5.09 3.25
N ARG A 11 5.45 5.44 3.93
CA ARG A 11 6.80 5.12 3.48
C ARG A 11 7.00 3.61 3.33
N LYS A 12 6.58 2.86 4.33
CA LYS A 12 6.74 1.41 4.34
C LYS A 12 6.06 0.77 3.13
N GLN A 13 4.84 1.19 2.82
CA GLN A 13 4.11 0.67 1.67
C GLN A 13 4.73 1.11 0.36
N ARG A 14 5.20 2.35 0.28
CA ARG A 14 5.91 2.84 -0.91
C ARG A 14 7.12 1.98 -1.21
N GLU A 15 7.94 1.71 -0.19
CA GLU A 15 9.13 0.87 -0.33
C GLU A 15 8.76 -0.57 -0.71
N PHE A 16 7.70 -1.10 -0.10
CA PHE A 16 7.19 -2.43 -0.41
C PHE A 16 6.81 -2.55 -1.88
N LEU A 17 6.22 -1.50 -2.46
CA LEU A 17 5.82 -1.48 -3.87
C LEU A 17 7.00 -1.15 -4.80
N GLY A 18 8.19 -0.93 -4.26
CA GLY A 18 9.38 -0.64 -5.07
C GLY A 18 9.41 0.75 -5.67
N LEU A 19 8.64 1.69 -5.13
CA LEU A 19 8.60 3.07 -5.63
C LEU A 19 9.65 3.92 -4.94
N THR A 20 10.39 4.70 -5.73
CA THR A 20 11.24 5.76 -5.17
C THR A 20 10.35 6.91 -4.73
N ARG A 21 10.91 7.79 -3.89
CA ARG A 21 10.20 9.00 -3.46
C ARG A 21 9.82 9.89 -4.64
N GLU A 22 10.72 10.00 -5.62
CA GLU A 22 10.51 10.76 -6.83
C GLU A 22 9.36 10.19 -7.67
N GLN A 23 9.35 8.88 -7.84
CA GLN A 23 8.28 8.20 -8.58
C GLN A 23 6.93 8.35 -7.88
N PHE A 24 6.92 8.22 -6.57
CA PHE A 24 5.70 8.36 -5.77
C PHE A 24 5.18 9.79 -5.83
N ALA A 25 6.06 10.78 -5.65
CA ALA A 25 5.70 12.20 -5.73
C ALA A 25 5.11 12.55 -7.11
N GLU A 26 5.68 12.01 -8.18
CA GLU A 26 5.18 12.21 -9.54
C GLU A 26 3.75 11.67 -9.68
N LYS A 27 3.50 10.46 -9.16
CA LYS A 27 2.15 9.87 -9.19
C LYS A 27 1.13 10.67 -8.38
N LEU A 28 1.57 11.32 -7.32
CA LEU A 28 0.71 12.13 -6.46
C LEU A 28 0.58 13.58 -6.93
N ASP A 29 1.34 13.98 -7.94
CA ASP A 29 1.42 15.35 -8.43
C ASP A 29 1.82 16.33 -7.31
N ILE A 30 2.84 15.95 -6.55
CA ILE A 30 3.44 16.78 -5.50
C ILE A 30 4.96 16.78 -5.68
N THR A 31 5.64 17.70 -4.98
CA THR A 31 7.10 17.74 -5.02
C THR A 31 7.70 16.59 -4.21
N PRO A 32 8.90 16.10 -4.58
CA PRO A 32 9.60 15.11 -3.75
C PRO A 32 9.85 15.60 -2.33
N LYS A 33 10.08 16.90 -2.13
CA LYS A 33 10.26 17.47 -0.80
C LYS A 33 9.00 17.35 0.05
N PHE A 34 7.83 17.67 -0.53
CA PHE A 34 6.56 17.53 0.19
C PHE A 34 6.29 16.06 0.52
N CYS A 35 6.58 15.17 -0.41
CA CYS A 35 6.47 13.72 -0.19
C CYS A 35 7.34 13.30 1.00
N SER A 36 8.58 13.77 1.04
CA SER A 36 9.50 13.50 2.16
C SER A 36 8.96 14.03 3.48
N ASP A 37 8.43 15.26 3.49
CA ASP A 37 7.86 15.88 4.68
C ASP A 37 6.65 15.09 5.20
N ILE A 38 5.83 14.56 4.32
CA ILE A 38 4.70 13.69 4.70
C ILE A 38 5.23 12.40 5.34
N GLU A 39 6.19 11.74 4.71
CA GLU A 39 6.72 10.46 5.20
C GLU A 39 7.44 10.60 6.54
N LEU A 40 8.06 11.75 6.78
CA LEU A 40 8.74 12.03 8.06
C LEU A 40 7.78 12.54 9.14
N GLY A 41 6.55 12.84 8.79
CA GLY A 41 5.57 13.35 9.75
C GLY A 41 5.75 14.82 10.06
N ILE A 42 6.53 15.55 9.27
CA ILE A 42 6.77 17.00 9.45
C ILE A 42 5.54 17.78 9.02
N LYS A 43 4.87 17.33 7.99
CA LYS A 43 3.65 17.97 7.46
C LYS A 43 2.52 16.96 7.35
N GLY A 44 1.31 17.42 7.62
CA GLY A 44 0.10 16.67 7.31
C GLY A 44 -0.26 16.82 5.84
N MET A 45 -1.44 16.37 5.49
CA MET A 45 -1.90 16.39 4.10
C MET A 45 -3.39 16.72 4.07
N SER A 46 -3.84 17.25 2.93
CA SER A 46 -5.26 17.47 2.69
C SER A 46 -5.96 16.14 2.43
N VAL A 47 -7.29 16.15 2.56
CA VAL A 47 -8.09 14.95 2.28
C VAL A 47 -7.90 14.48 0.82
N PRO A 48 -7.91 15.36 -0.19
CA PRO A 48 -7.62 14.91 -1.56
C PRO A 48 -6.26 14.24 -1.71
N THR A 49 -5.22 14.77 -1.07
CA THR A 49 -3.88 14.15 -1.12
C THR A 49 -3.89 12.79 -0.44
N LEU A 50 -4.55 12.68 0.72
CA LEU A 50 -4.69 11.40 1.41
C LEU A 50 -5.37 10.35 0.53
N CYS A 51 -6.43 10.73 -0.18
CA CYS A 51 -7.13 9.84 -1.09
C CYS A 51 -6.23 9.36 -2.24
N ARG A 52 -5.43 10.25 -2.81
CA ARG A 52 -4.48 9.89 -3.87
C ARG A 52 -3.40 8.92 -3.35
N ILE A 53 -2.91 9.18 -2.15
CA ILE A 53 -1.93 8.30 -1.50
C ILE A 53 -2.53 6.91 -1.30
N ALA A 54 -3.73 6.83 -0.76
CA ALA A 54 -4.42 5.58 -0.52
C ALA A 54 -4.60 4.79 -1.82
N ASP A 55 -5.06 5.46 -2.87
CA ASP A 55 -5.25 4.83 -4.19
C ASP A 55 -3.93 4.34 -4.77
N THR A 56 -2.89 5.18 -4.73
CA THR A 56 -1.59 4.85 -5.32
C THR A 56 -0.93 3.67 -4.59
N LEU A 57 -1.07 3.62 -3.28
CA LEU A 57 -0.44 2.58 -2.46
C LEU A 57 -1.33 1.36 -2.24
N SER A 58 -2.57 1.39 -2.71
CA SER A 58 -3.57 0.33 -2.50
C SER A 58 -3.80 0.08 -1.01
N LEU A 59 -3.88 1.15 -0.23
CA LEU A 59 -4.19 1.12 1.20
C LEU A 59 -5.52 1.81 1.45
N SER A 60 -6.20 1.41 2.53
CA SER A 60 -7.36 2.16 2.99
C SER A 60 -6.90 3.41 3.72
N THR A 61 -7.73 4.46 3.68
CA THR A 61 -7.48 5.68 4.46
C THR A 61 -7.50 5.37 5.95
N ASP A 62 -8.35 4.47 6.39
CA ASP A 62 -8.42 4.06 7.79
C ASP A 62 -7.12 3.41 8.25
N TYR A 63 -6.54 2.54 7.45
CA TYR A 63 -5.25 1.95 7.78
C TYR A 63 -4.14 3.00 7.86
N ILE A 64 -4.10 3.92 6.89
CA ILE A 64 -3.09 4.99 6.88
C ILE A 64 -3.20 5.82 8.15
N LEU A 65 -4.41 6.25 8.51
CA LEU A 65 -4.64 7.16 9.64
C LEU A 65 -4.55 6.47 11.00
N PHE A 66 -5.07 5.27 11.12
CA PHE A 66 -5.23 4.61 12.42
C PHE A 66 -4.46 3.32 12.58
N GLY A 67 -3.89 2.79 11.51
CA GLY A 67 -3.08 1.57 11.55
C GLY A 67 -3.88 0.30 11.81
N LYS A 68 -5.20 0.34 11.65
CA LYS A 68 -6.06 -0.80 11.91
C LYS A 68 -6.67 -1.32 10.62
N SER A 69 -6.57 -2.63 10.42
CA SER A 69 -7.26 -3.32 9.34
C SER A 69 -8.50 -4.01 9.91
N THR A 70 -9.67 -3.64 9.40
CA THR A 70 -10.92 -4.32 9.71
C THR A 70 -11.19 -5.36 8.64
N LYS A 71 -12.16 -6.24 8.86
CA LYS A 71 -12.61 -7.17 7.81
C LYS A 71 -13.05 -6.42 6.55
N LYS A 72 -13.66 -5.25 6.74
CA LYS A 72 -14.10 -4.39 5.63
C LYS A 72 -12.91 -3.85 4.86
N ASP A 73 -11.83 -3.47 5.56
CA ASP A 73 -10.61 -2.99 4.91
C ASP A 73 -9.91 -4.10 4.14
N GLN A 74 -9.91 -5.32 4.67
CA GLN A 74 -9.38 -6.49 3.97
C GLN A 74 -10.15 -6.74 2.67
N SER A 75 -11.49 -6.60 2.71
CA SER A 75 -12.33 -6.72 1.52
C SER A 75 -12.00 -5.64 0.50
N LYS A 76 -11.80 -4.40 0.97
CA LYS A 76 -11.40 -3.29 0.09
C LYS A 76 -10.04 -3.54 -0.55
N GLY A 77 -9.11 -4.14 0.19
CA GLY A 77 -7.81 -4.51 -0.35
C GLY A 77 -7.95 -5.50 -1.50
N LEU A 78 -8.80 -6.51 -1.35
CA LEU A 78 -9.08 -7.48 -2.39
C LEU A 78 -9.78 -6.83 -3.59
N GLU A 79 -10.72 -5.92 -3.35
CA GLU A 79 -11.40 -5.19 -4.42
C GLU A 79 -10.42 -4.34 -5.24
N THR A 80 -9.38 -3.82 -4.61
CA THR A 80 -8.35 -3.04 -5.31
C THR A 80 -7.46 -3.94 -6.17
N ILE A 81 -7.14 -5.14 -5.68
CA ILE A 81 -6.30 -6.10 -6.40
C ILE A 81 -7.06 -6.78 -7.54
N ALA A 82 -8.36 -7.06 -7.36
CA ALA A 82 -9.16 -7.78 -8.35
C ALA A 82 -9.13 -7.14 -9.74
N PRO A 83 -9.33 -5.81 -9.91
CA PRO A 83 -9.21 -5.20 -11.24
C PRO A 83 -7.83 -5.35 -11.86
N MET A 84 -6.78 -5.33 -11.04
CA MET A 84 -5.41 -5.53 -11.53
C MET A 84 -5.24 -6.93 -12.09
N LEU A 85 -5.81 -7.94 -11.42
CA LEU A 85 -5.77 -9.33 -11.88
C LEU A 85 -6.60 -9.51 -13.14
N GLU A 86 -7.75 -8.83 -13.24
CA GLU A 86 -8.62 -8.89 -14.41
C GLU A 86 -7.97 -8.30 -15.67
N SER A 87 -7.02 -7.37 -15.50
CA SER A 87 -6.31 -6.78 -16.64
C SER A 87 -5.30 -7.72 -17.26
N LEU A 88 -5.01 -8.85 -16.62
CA LEU A 88 -4.05 -9.83 -17.11
C LEU A 88 -4.69 -10.72 -18.17
N THR A 89 -3.89 -11.14 -19.14
CA THR A 89 -4.35 -12.11 -20.14
C THR A 89 -4.44 -13.50 -19.50
N SER A 90 -5.24 -14.38 -20.10
CA SER A 90 -5.38 -15.74 -19.60
C SER A 90 -4.05 -16.50 -19.58
N GLY A 91 -3.12 -16.15 -20.48
CA GLY A 91 -1.78 -16.75 -20.49
C GLY A 91 -0.88 -16.28 -19.35
N GLN A 92 -1.17 -15.12 -18.76
CA GLN A 92 -0.39 -14.56 -17.66
C GLN A 92 -0.89 -15.01 -16.29
N LEU A 93 -2.17 -15.35 -16.18
CA LEU A 93 -2.79 -15.73 -14.90
C LEU A 93 -2.10 -16.88 -14.18
N PRO A 94 -1.68 -18.00 -14.86
CA PRO A 94 -1.00 -19.09 -14.17
C PRO A 94 0.29 -18.68 -13.47
N TYR A 95 1.03 -17.73 -14.05
CA TYR A 95 2.27 -17.25 -13.45
C TYR A 95 1.99 -16.45 -12.18
N ILE A 96 0.98 -15.58 -12.22
CA ILE A 96 0.58 -14.78 -11.06
C ILE A 96 0.04 -15.70 -9.96
N GLU A 97 -0.76 -16.69 -10.32
CA GLU A 97 -1.30 -17.67 -9.39
C GLU A 97 -0.18 -18.43 -8.66
N ALA A 98 0.85 -18.85 -9.38
CA ALA A 98 2.00 -19.55 -8.80
C ALA A 98 2.75 -18.64 -7.82
N VAL A 99 2.98 -17.38 -8.18
CA VAL A 99 3.65 -16.40 -7.31
C VAL A 99 2.85 -16.17 -6.04
N LEU A 100 1.54 -15.93 -6.17
CA LEU A 100 0.65 -15.71 -5.02
C LEU A 100 0.63 -16.92 -4.09
N LYS A 101 0.55 -18.11 -4.65
CA LYS A 101 0.56 -19.36 -3.89
C LYS A 101 1.83 -19.48 -3.05
N THR A 102 2.97 -19.18 -3.65
CA THR A 102 4.28 -19.22 -2.97
C THR A 102 4.33 -18.20 -1.84
N VAL A 103 3.86 -16.99 -2.09
CA VAL A 103 3.83 -15.92 -1.08
C VAL A 103 2.94 -16.30 0.09
N ILE A 104 1.74 -16.80 -0.19
CA ILE A 104 0.79 -17.22 0.85
C ILE A 104 1.37 -18.35 1.70
N GLN A 105 1.98 -19.34 1.08
CA GLN A 105 2.61 -20.46 1.79
C GLN A 105 3.75 -19.97 2.68
N ALA A 106 4.58 -19.04 2.19
CA ALA A 106 5.67 -18.48 2.97
C ALA A 106 5.16 -17.70 4.19
N MET A 107 4.08 -16.94 4.02
CA MET A 107 3.45 -16.20 5.11
C MET A 107 2.87 -17.14 6.17
N ASN A 108 2.17 -18.17 5.75
CA ASN A 108 1.57 -19.15 6.67
C ASN A 108 2.64 -19.92 7.43
N HIS A 109 3.72 -20.32 6.75
CA HIS A 109 4.83 -21.01 7.39
C HIS A 109 5.50 -20.13 8.44
N LYS A 110 5.67 -18.84 8.14
CA LYS A 110 6.25 -17.88 9.08
C LYS A 110 5.36 -17.70 10.31
N GLU A 111 4.04 -17.69 10.14
CA GLU A 111 3.09 -17.61 11.24
C GLU A 111 3.15 -18.86 12.13
N ASP A 112 3.26 -20.04 11.51
CA ASP A 112 3.37 -21.32 12.25
C ASP A 112 4.66 -21.35 13.08
N ILE A 113 5.75 -20.82 12.57
CA ILE A 113 7.02 -20.72 13.28
C ILE A 113 6.94 -19.68 14.41
N GLY A 114 6.20 -18.60 14.20
CA GLY A 114 6.05 -17.51 15.16
C GLY A 114 5.19 -17.85 16.37
N LYS A 115 4.52 -18.97 16.34
CA LYS A 115 3.72 -19.46 17.44
C LYS A 115 4.54 -20.39 18.32
#